data_6ce67a1a5131763c9a42561d6f0714bb
#
_entry.id   6ce67a1a5131763c9a42561d6f0714bb
#
_cell.length_a   1.000
_cell.length_b   1.000
_cell.length_c   1.000
_cell.angle_alpha   90.00
_cell.angle_beta   90.00
_cell.angle_gamma   90.00
#
_symmetry.space_group_name_H-M   'P 1'
#
loop_
_entity.id
_entity.type
_entity.pdbx_description
1 polymer ?
#
loop_
_entity_poly.entity_id
_entity_poly.type
_entity_poly.pdbx_seq_one_letter_code
_entity_poly.pdbx_strand_id
1 'polypeptide(L)'
;MINYEDLKGFIVSTKTSKSTIYRFYAKNEELFEETKMKGRKRVFPIEHIKYFDSEIMFDENKVLRMQNQSMKNLINGLMDRESLPTRLWYLDWNYMFTVAYKLERNKNSCYRQMSGLYEMLEKKYGADTGIRLFFTSEPFSQRNGYHNHFVLQIGNKKLHDEVVSDIKDYFSYDRVDVKIYDQFKAVLFYVAKEGLVNEDWDIMGNNLKKDGLNESNSN
;
A
#
# COMPACT_ATOMS: atom_id res chain seq x y z
N MET A 1 -2.51 -7.04 30.42
CA MET A 1 -2.55 -8.22 31.33
C MET A 1 -3.22 -9.33 30.52
N ILE A 2 -2.54 -10.48 30.30
CA ILE A 2 -3.10 -11.59 29.51
C ILE A 2 -4.16 -12.31 30.38
N ASN A 3 -5.37 -12.44 29.84
CA ASN A 3 -6.46 -13.16 30.48
C ASN A 3 -6.42 -14.63 30.08
N TYR A 4 -6.77 -15.52 31.04
CA TYR A 4 -6.71 -16.98 30.85
C TYR A 4 -8.04 -17.62 31.15
N GLU A 5 -8.43 -18.63 30.38
CA GLU A 5 -9.56 -19.50 30.60
C GLU A 5 -9.13 -20.92 30.94
N ASP A 6 -9.95 -21.66 31.73
CA ASP A 6 -9.75 -23.09 31.92
C ASP A 6 -10.18 -23.86 30.66
N LEU A 7 -9.84 -25.14 30.60
CA LEU A 7 -10.15 -25.99 29.45
C LEU A 7 -11.64 -26.02 29.09
N LYS A 8 -12.52 -25.96 30.09
CA LYS A 8 -13.97 -26.00 29.86
C LYS A 8 -14.46 -24.71 29.21
N GLY A 9 -14.05 -23.56 29.73
CA GLY A 9 -14.32 -22.26 29.14
C GLY A 9 -13.77 -22.18 27.72
N PHE A 10 -12.50 -22.57 27.56
CA PHE A 10 -11.83 -22.50 26.24
C PHE A 10 -12.48 -23.39 25.16
N ILE A 11 -13.02 -24.60 25.57
CA ILE A 11 -13.83 -25.44 24.65
C ILE A 11 -15.09 -24.71 24.19
N VAL A 12 -15.77 -24.02 25.11
CA VAL A 12 -17.00 -23.29 24.80
C VAL A 12 -16.69 -22.12 23.89
N SER A 13 -15.67 -21.33 24.22
CA SER A 13 -15.27 -20.15 23.48
C SER A 13 -14.77 -20.48 22.06
N THR A 14 -14.02 -21.58 21.91
CA THR A 14 -13.49 -22.00 20.59
C THR A 14 -14.47 -22.89 19.80
N LYS A 15 -15.56 -23.36 20.41
CA LYS A 15 -16.50 -24.35 19.83
C LYS A 15 -15.82 -25.59 19.27
N THR A 16 -14.67 -25.97 19.85
CA THR A 16 -13.87 -27.13 19.41
C THR A 16 -13.73 -28.19 20.48
N SER A 17 -13.37 -29.40 20.07
CA SER A 17 -13.16 -30.49 21.01
C SER A 17 -11.85 -30.36 21.79
N LYS A 18 -11.81 -30.95 23.01
CA LYS A 18 -10.58 -31.04 23.79
C LYS A 18 -9.40 -31.62 23.00
N SER A 19 -9.64 -32.66 22.20
CA SER A 19 -8.60 -33.31 21.37
C SER A 19 -8.07 -32.37 20.30
N THR A 20 -8.92 -31.54 19.70
CA THR A 20 -8.52 -30.54 18.73
C THR A 20 -7.62 -29.47 19.36
N ILE A 21 -7.98 -28.98 20.55
CA ILE A 21 -7.18 -27.97 21.27
C ILE A 21 -5.78 -28.55 21.60
N TYR A 22 -5.70 -29.72 22.17
CA TYR A 22 -4.39 -30.32 22.50
C TYR A 22 -3.56 -30.64 21.24
N ARG A 23 -4.19 -31.08 20.16
CA ARG A 23 -3.51 -31.34 18.89
C ARG A 23 -2.96 -30.04 18.26
N PHE A 24 -3.69 -28.95 18.40
CA PHE A 24 -3.24 -27.63 17.97
C PHE A 24 -1.98 -27.22 18.74
N TYR A 25 -2.00 -27.26 20.06
CA TYR A 25 -0.84 -26.91 20.88
C TYR A 25 0.35 -27.86 20.72
N ALA A 26 0.11 -29.12 20.42
CA ALA A 26 1.17 -30.08 20.12
C ALA A 26 1.92 -29.75 18.79
N LYS A 27 1.28 -28.98 17.91
CA LYS A 27 1.89 -28.52 16.64
C LYS A 27 2.45 -27.11 16.73
N ASN A 28 2.13 -26.35 17.76
CA ASN A 28 2.49 -24.95 17.95
C ASN A 28 3.14 -24.76 19.32
N GLU A 29 4.38 -25.22 19.47
CA GLU A 29 5.10 -25.24 20.74
C GLU A 29 5.25 -23.84 21.34
N GLU A 30 5.51 -22.81 20.53
CA GLU A 30 5.61 -21.42 20.99
C GLU A 30 4.33 -20.94 21.67
N LEU A 31 3.17 -21.26 21.11
CA LEU A 31 1.88 -20.91 21.70
C LEU A 31 1.58 -21.77 22.93
N PHE A 32 2.10 -23.00 22.99
CA PHE A 32 1.96 -23.86 24.16
C PHE A 32 2.72 -23.30 25.35
N GLU A 33 3.88 -22.72 25.17
CA GLU A 33 4.67 -22.07 26.22
C GLU A 33 3.94 -20.89 26.86
N GLU A 34 3.05 -20.22 26.13
CA GLU A 34 2.22 -19.15 26.68
C GLU A 34 1.08 -19.64 27.60
N THR A 35 0.75 -20.94 27.58
CA THR A 35 -0.23 -21.53 28.48
C THR A 35 0.35 -21.63 29.89
N LYS A 36 -0.50 -21.62 30.93
CA LYS A 36 -0.05 -21.66 32.32
C LYS A 36 -0.73 -22.80 33.12
N MET A 37 -0.08 -23.19 34.20
CA MET A 37 -0.70 -24.09 35.19
C MET A 37 -1.32 -23.24 36.31
N LYS A 38 -2.61 -23.46 36.56
CA LYS A 38 -3.31 -22.92 37.73
C LYS A 38 -3.70 -24.12 38.63
N GLY A 39 -2.84 -24.38 39.63
CA GLY A 39 -2.90 -25.62 40.39
C GLY A 39 -2.59 -26.84 39.52
N ARG A 40 -3.52 -27.84 39.50
CA ARG A 40 -3.38 -29.05 38.66
C ARG A 40 -4.00 -28.92 37.25
N LYS A 41 -4.52 -27.75 36.89
CA LYS A 41 -5.20 -27.52 35.58
C LYS A 41 -4.41 -26.57 34.72
N ARG A 42 -4.36 -26.88 33.44
CA ARG A 42 -3.82 -25.95 32.44
C ARG A 42 -4.88 -24.92 32.08
N VAL A 43 -4.44 -23.66 31.96
CA VAL A 43 -5.24 -22.53 31.50
C VAL A 43 -4.64 -21.97 30.23
N PHE A 44 -5.50 -21.45 29.36
CA PHE A 44 -5.18 -21.04 28.00
C PHE A 44 -5.41 -19.53 27.84
N PRO A 45 -4.52 -18.79 27.16
CA PRO A 45 -4.77 -17.38 26.88
C PRO A 45 -6.05 -17.21 26.04
N ILE A 46 -6.91 -16.25 26.44
CA ILE A 46 -8.15 -15.95 25.69
C ILE A 46 -7.82 -15.48 24.26
N GLU A 47 -6.70 -14.79 24.09
CA GLU A 47 -6.21 -14.33 22.79
C GLU A 47 -5.97 -15.48 21.79
N HIS A 48 -5.76 -16.70 22.26
CA HIS A 48 -5.57 -17.86 21.40
C HIS A 48 -6.87 -18.40 20.79
N ILE A 49 -8.05 -17.91 21.24
CA ILE A 49 -9.36 -18.30 20.67
C ILE A 49 -9.39 -18.01 19.16
N LYS A 50 -8.76 -16.89 18.73
CA LYS A 50 -8.67 -16.50 17.31
C LYS A 50 -8.10 -17.59 16.40
N TYR A 51 -7.20 -18.44 16.89
CA TYR A 51 -6.60 -19.51 16.10
C TYR A 51 -7.55 -20.70 15.83
N PHE A 52 -8.69 -20.72 16.48
CA PHE A 52 -9.75 -21.71 16.30
C PHE A 52 -10.95 -21.14 15.54
N ASP A 53 -10.96 -19.85 15.26
CA ASP A 53 -11.98 -19.20 14.45
C ASP A 53 -11.58 -19.27 12.98
N SER A 54 -12.35 -20.03 12.19
CA SER A 54 -12.07 -20.24 10.78
C SER A 54 -12.23 -18.97 9.93
N GLU A 55 -13.10 -18.03 10.33
CA GLU A 55 -13.29 -16.78 9.61
C GLU A 55 -12.11 -15.85 9.83
N ILE A 56 -11.68 -15.68 11.08
CA ILE A 56 -10.49 -14.88 11.43
C ILE A 56 -9.25 -15.45 10.73
N MET A 57 -9.06 -16.77 10.80
CA MET A 57 -7.93 -17.44 10.14
C MET A 57 -7.97 -17.31 8.63
N PHE A 58 -9.16 -17.31 8.02
CA PHE A 58 -9.32 -17.09 6.60
C PHE A 58 -8.92 -15.68 6.19
N ASP A 59 -9.37 -14.67 6.95
CA ASP A 59 -9.05 -13.26 6.68
C ASP A 59 -7.56 -12.96 6.91
N GLU A 60 -6.96 -13.48 7.99
CA GLU A 60 -5.52 -13.35 8.22
C GLU A 60 -4.71 -14.01 7.08
N ASN A 61 -5.07 -15.22 6.65
CA ASN A 61 -4.43 -15.88 5.51
C ASN A 61 -4.58 -15.11 4.20
N LYS A 62 -5.75 -14.50 3.97
CA LYS A 62 -5.96 -13.64 2.81
C LYS A 62 -5.03 -12.44 2.81
N VAL A 63 -4.90 -11.74 3.95
CA VAL A 63 -3.97 -10.61 4.12
C VAL A 63 -2.52 -11.05 3.89
N LEU A 64 -2.10 -12.16 4.51
CA LEU A 64 -0.75 -12.70 4.34
C LEU A 64 -0.44 -13.10 2.89
N ARG A 65 -1.40 -13.70 2.18
CA ARG A 65 -1.24 -14.02 0.75
C ARG A 65 -1.07 -12.76 -0.10
N MET A 66 -1.84 -11.71 0.18
CA MET A 66 -1.70 -10.43 -0.51
C MET A 66 -0.34 -9.79 -0.25
N GLN A 67 0.14 -9.80 1.00
CA GLN A 67 1.47 -9.29 1.37
C GLN A 67 2.58 -10.08 0.68
N ASN A 68 2.51 -11.42 0.69
CA ASN A 68 3.48 -12.28 0.01
C ASN A 68 3.48 -12.04 -1.51
N GLN A 69 2.32 -11.84 -2.13
CA GLN A 69 2.26 -11.54 -3.56
C GLN A 69 2.86 -10.17 -3.85
N SER A 70 2.58 -9.17 -3.03
CA SER A 70 3.19 -7.83 -3.15
C SER A 70 4.71 -7.89 -3.03
N MET A 71 5.23 -8.65 -2.04
CA MET A 71 6.68 -8.83 -1.87
C MET A 71 7.32 -9.54 -3.07
N LYS A 72 6.68 -10.58 -3.62
CA LYS A 72 7.16 -11.25 -4.82
C LYS A 72 7.21 -10.31 -6.02
N ASN A 73 6.19 -9.49 -6.21
CA ASN A 73 6.15 -8.51 -7.29
C ASN A 73 7.27 -7.48 -7.15
N LEU A 74 7.52 -7.01 -5.91
CA LEU A 74 8.62 -6.10 -5.61
C LEU A 74 9.97 -6.73 -5.95
N ILE A 75 10.23 -7.95 -5.49
CA ILE A 75 11.49 -8.66 -5.75
C ILE A 75 11.69 -8.85 -7.27
N ASN A 76 10.66 -9.34 -7.97
CA ASN A 76 10.73 -9.54 -9.41
C ASN A 76 10.99 -8.24 -10.17
N GLY A 77 10.33 -7.15 -9.75
CA GLY A 77 10.56 -5.83 -10.35
C GLY A 77 11.99 -5.33 -10.13
N LEU A 78 12.54 -5.49 -8.92
CA LEU A 78 13.90 -5.06 -8.59
C LEU A 78 14.99 -5.90 -9.27
N MET A 79 14.68 -7.10 -9.77
CA MET A 79 15.60 -7.90 -10.56
C MET A 79 15.91 -7.27 -11.92
N ASP A 80 14.99 -6.53 -12.50
CA ASP A 80 15.21 -5.74 -13.71
C ASP A 80 15.60 -4.30 -13.34
N ARG A 81 16.90 -4.08 -13.14
CA ARG A 81 17.46 -2.80 -12.69
C ARG A 81 17.28 -1.67 -13.70
N GLU A 82 17.12 -1.99 -14.97
CA GLU A 82 16.99 -1.02 -16.05
C GLU A 82 15.52 -0.65 -16.33
N SER A 83 14.57 -1.38 -15.74
CA SER A 83 13.16 -1.07 -15.92
C SER A 83 12.80 0.30 -15.32
N LEU A 84 11.89 0.99 -15.98
CA LEU A 84 11.41 2.29 -15.51
C LEU A 84 10.85 2.21 -14.07
N PRO A 85 10.00 1.23 -13.70
CA PRO A 85 9.52 1.09 -12.33
C PRO A 85 10.65 0.98 -11.30
N THR A 86 11.71 0.25 -11.60
CA THR A 86 12.87 0.13 -10.71
C THR A 86 13.61 1.47 -10.57
N ARG A 87 13.81 2.18 -11.66
CA ARG A 87 14.44 3.51 -11.63
C ARG A 87 13.61 4.50 -10.82
N LEU A 88 12.28 4.49 -10.97
CA LEU A 88 11.36 5.30 -10.18
C LEU A 88 11.31 4.90 -8.70
N TRP A 89 11.52 3.62 -8.39
CA TRP A 89 11.54 3.11 -7.02
C TRP A 89 12.70 3.69 -6.19
N TYR A 90 13.80 4.07 -6.81
CA TYR A 90 14.93 4.71 -6.14
C TYR A 90 14.70 6.22 -5.88
N LEU A 91 13.61 6.80 -6.39
CA LEU A 91 13.25 8.18 -6.12
C LEU A 91 12.39 8.28 -4.85
N ASP A 92 12.42 9.45 -4.22
CA ASP A 92 11.56 9.73 -3.07
C ASP A 92 10.14 10.08 -3.53
N TRP A 93 9.15 9.52 -2.83
CA TRP A 93 7.74 9.78 -3.02
C TRP A 93 7.05 9.95 -1.68
N ASN A 94 6.04 10.82 -1.59
CA ASN A 94 5.31 11.07 -0.34
C ASN A 94 3.92 10.43 -0.35
N TYR A 95 3.23 10.49 -1.48
CA TYR A 95 1.83 10.06 -1.57
C TYR A 95 1.59 9.20 -2.80
N MET A 96 0.62 8.31 -2.69
CA MET A 96 -0.01 7.60 -3.79
C MET A 96 -1.48 8.01 -3.88
N PHE A 97 -1.92 8.32 -5.09
CA PHE A 97 -3.29 8.68 -5.41
C PHE A 97 -3.90 7.69 -6.40
N THR A 98 -5.21 7.52 -6.27
CA THR A 98 -6.05 6.90 -7.28
C THR A 98 -7.20 7.84 -7.59
N VAL A 99 -7.35 8.22 -8.87
CA VAL A 99 -8.47 9.05 -9.34
C VAL A 99 -9.37 8.21 -10.23
N ALA A 100 -10.56 7.91 -9.74
CA ALA A 100 -11.60 7.22 -10.49
C ALA A 100 -12.61 8.26 -11.00
N TYR A 101 -12.51 8.59 -12.27
CA TYR A 101 -13.36 9.60 -12.90
C TYR A 101 -14.82 9.17 -12.90
N LYS A 102 -15.70 10.10 -12.57
CA LYS A 102 -17.16 9.88 -12.58
C LYS A 102 -17.69 9.71 -14.01
N LEU A 103 -17.17 10.50 -14.94
CA LEU A 103 -17.48 10.38 -16.37
C LEU A 103 -16.46 9.47 -17.06
N GLU A 104 -16.90 8.77 -18.09
CA GLU A 104 -16.03 7.98 -18.94
C GLU A 104 -14.96 8.87 -19.61
N ARG A 105 -13.70 8.46 -19.52
CA ARG A 105 -12.55 9.15 -20.11
C ARG A 105 -11.72 8.16 -20.90
N ASN A 106 -11.20 8.61 -22.03
CA ASN A 106 -10.15 7.92 -22.79
C ASN A 106 -8.75 8.31 -22.26
N LYS A 107 -7.71 7.62 -22.72
CA LYS A 107 -6.31 7.84 -22.32
C LYS A 107 -5.87 9.29 -22.48
N ASN A 108 -6.11 9.91 -23.64
CA ASN A 108 -5.74 11.31 -23.91
C ASN A 108 -6.44 12.29 -22.97
N SER A 109 -7.69 12.00 -22.60
CA SER A 109 -8.42 12.81 -21.61
C SER A 109 -7.83 12.65 -20.21
N CYS A 110 -7.44 11.44 -19.82
CA CYS A 110 -6.74 11.17 -18.56
C CYS A 110 -5.38 11.89 -18.53
N TYR A 111 -4.60 11.79 -19.59
CA TYR A 111 -3.31 12.48 -19.72
C TYR A 111 -3.48 14.00 -19.52
N ARG A 112 -4.43 14.62 -20.24
CA ARG A 112 -4.71 16.07 -20.11
C ARG A 112 -5.12 16.48 -18.69
N GLN A 113 -5.86 15.62 -17.98
CA GLN A 113 -6.20 15.88 -16.58
C GLN A 113 -4.95 15.91 -15.69
N MET A 114 -4.03 14.97 -15.90
CA MET A 114 -2.80 14.90 -15.11
C MET A 114 -1.85 16.05 -15.45
N SER A 115 -1.73 16.42 -16.74
CA SER A 115 -0.96 17.61 -17.15
C SER A 115 -1.54 18.89 -16.55
N GLY A 116 -2.86 19.07 -16.62
CA GLY A 116 -3.53 20.24 -16.03
C GLY A 116 -3.40 20.30 -14.51
N LEU A 117 -3.44 19.14 -13.83
CA LEU A 117 -3.13 19.07 -12.40
C LEU A 117 -1.71 19.56 -12.13
N TYR A 118 -0.71 19.02 -12.84
CA TYR A 118 0.69 19.41 -12.65
C TYR A 118 0.90 20.91 -12.92
N GLU A 119 0.37 21.43 -14.01
CA GLU A 119 0.43 22.86 -14.35
C GLU A 119 -0.19 23.75 -13.26
N MET A 120 -1.32 23.34 -12.70
CA MET A 120 -1.97 24.05 -11.59
C MET A 120 -1.08 24.06 -10.34
N LEU A 121 -0.51 22.91 -9.97
CA LEU A 121 0.39 22.80 -8.82
C LEU A 121 1.67 23.62 -9.03
N GLU A 122 2.30 23.54 -10.20
CA GLU A 122 3.51 24.31 -10.52
C GLU A 122 3.24 25.82 -10.51
N LYS A 123 2.11 26.25 -11.07
CA LYS A 123 1.71 27.67 -11.05
C LYS A 123 1.45 28.19 -9.64
N LYS A 124 0.84 27.37 -8.77
CA LYS A 124 0.49 27.79 -7.40
C LYS A 124 1.71 27.78 -6.47
N TYR A 125 2.53 26.76 -6.57
CA TYR A 125 3.60 26.52 -5.58
C TYR A 125 5.00 26.88 -6.10
N GLY A 126 5.16 27.03 -7.40
CA GLY A 126 6.44 27.34 -8.06
C GLY A 126 7.38 26.13 -8.17
N ALA A 127 8.39 26.28 -9.03
CA ALA A 127 9.39 25.23 -9.30
C ALA A 127 10.23 24.87 -8.05
N ASP A 128 10.47 25.82 -7.16
CA ASP A 128 11.29 25.65 -5.95
C ASP A 128 10.66 24.70 -4.92
N THR A 129 9.36 24.42 -5.03
CA THR A 129 8.67 23.49 -4.13
C THR A 129 9.09 22.03 -4.37
N GLY A 130 9.70 21.76 -5.54
CA GLY A 130 10.21 20.43 -5.86
C GLY A 130 9.09 19.38 -6.03
N ILE A 131 7.99 19.76 -6.70
CA ILE A 131 6.89 18.82 -7.00
C ILE A 131 7.34 17.91 -8.15
N ARG A 132 7.16 16.61 -7.94
CA ARG A 132 7.33 15.58 -8.96
C ARG A 132 6.13 14.65 -8.93
N LEU A 133 5.62 14.34 -10.11
CA LEU A 133 4.46 13.50 -10.31
C LEU A 133 4.76 12.45 -11.37
N PHE A 134 4.56 11.18 -11.04
CA PHE A 134 4.53 10.09 -12.01
C PHE A 134 3.14 9.48 -12.01
N PHE A 135 2.54 9.31 -13.17
CA PHE A 135 1.21 8.75 -13.31
C PHE A 135 1.12 7.67 -14.37
N THR A 136 0.08 6.84 -14.24
CA THR A 136 -0.37 5.91 -15.27
C THR A 136 -1.86 6.01 -15.48
N SER A 137 -2.33 5.68 -16.70
CA SER A 137 -3.73 5.57 -17.05
C SER A 137 -4.09 4.12 -17.28
N GLU A 138 -5.00 3.56 -16.47
CA GLU A 138 -5.41 2.16 -16.56
C GLU A 138 -6.90 2.04 -16.90
N PRO A 139 -7.31 1.03 -17.70
CA PRO A 139 -8.72 0.78 -17.95
C PRO A 139 -9.42 0.29 -16.66
N PHE A 140 -10.68 0.64 -16.50
CA PHE A 140 -11.51 0.03 -15.47
C PHE A 140 -11.79 -1.44 -15.78
N SER A 141 -11.78 -2.31 -14.77
CA SER A 141 -12.09 -3.72 -14.92
C SER A 141 -13.59 -4.02 -15.06
N GLN A 142 -14.46 -3.12 -14.57
CA GLN A 142 -15.91 -3.36 -14.46
C GLN A 142 -16.78 -2.36 -15.23
N ARG A 143 -16.19 -1.36 -15.89
CA ARG A 143 -16.88 -0.35 -16.70
C ARG A 143 -15.96 0.16 -17.79
N ASN A 144 -16.51 0.87 -18.77
CA ASN A 144 -15.72 1.55 -19.79
C ASN A 144 -14.95 2.75 -19.20
N GLY A 145 -13.89 3.13 -19.93
CA GLY A 145 -13.06 4.27 -19.58
C GLY A 145 -11.83 3.93 -18.75
N TYR A 146 -11.10 4.97 -18.39
CA TYR A 146 -9.81 4.89 -17.74
C TYR A 146 -9.84 5.66 -16.41
N HIS A 147 -8.92 5.28 -15.52
CA HIS A 147 -8.62 5.95 -14.26
C HIS A 147 -7.12 6.20 -14.16
N ASN A 148 -6.71 7.11 -13.29
CA ASN A 148 -5.31 7.37 -13.05
C ASN A 148 -4.87 6.86 -11.69
N HIS A 149 -3.69 6.23 -11.68
CA HIS A 149 -2.86 6.09 -10.50
C HIS A 149 -1.67 7.05 -10.63
N PHE A 150 -1.32 7.71 -9.56
CA PHE A 150 -0.11 8.52 -9.55
C PHE A 150 0.58 8.54 -8.19
N VAL A 151 1.89 8.72 -8.22
CA VAL A 151 2.70 9.00 -7.05
C VAL A 151 3.22 10.44 -7.12
N LEU A 152 3.28 11.06 -5.96
CA LEU A 152 3.62 12.47 -5.82
C LEU A 152 4.75 12.64 -4.80
N GLN A 153 5.74 13.44 -5.16
CA GLN A 153 6.73 13.99 -4.24
C GLN A 153 6.54 15.48 -4.09
N ILE A 154 6.65 15.96 -2.85
CA ILE A 154 6.58 17.38 -2.49
C ILE A 154 7.82 17.66 -1.65
N GLY A 155 8.77 18.42 -2.19
CA GLY A 155 10.04 18.71 -1.51
C GLY A 155 9.86 19.53 -0.23
N ASN A 156 8.90 20.46 -0.21
CA ASN A 156 8.61 21.27 0.97
C ASN A 156 7.57 20.62 1.89
N LYS A 157 8.03 20.02 2.99
CA LYS A 157 7.18 19.33 3.96
C LYS A 157 6.04 20.18 4.56
N LYS A 158 6.20 21.51 4.63
CA LYS A 158 5.17 22.41 5.19
C LYS A 158 3.95 22.55 4.28
N LEU A 159 4.09 22.21 2.99
CA LEU A 159 3.04 22.34 2.00
C LEU A 159 2.28 21.03 1.73
N HIS A 160 2.65 19.94 2.40
CA HIS A 160 2.06 18.62 2.15
C HIS A 160 0.52 18.63 2.25
N ASP A 161 -0.01 19.11 3.37
CA ASP A 161 -1.46 19.10 3.60
C ASP A 161 -2.20 20.02 2.63
N GLU A 162 -1.63 21.18 2.32
CA GLU A 162 -2.21 22.13 1.38
C GLU A 162 -2.23 21.55 -0.05
N VAL A 163 -1.12 20.99 -0.52
CA VAL A 163 -1.03 20.35 -1.84
C VAL A 163 -2.01 19.19 -1.96
N VAL A 164 -2.11 18.34 -0.92
CA VAL A 164 -3.07 17.22 -0.90
C VAL A 164 -4.51 17.73 -0.95
N SER A 165 -4.82 18.82 -0.25
CA SER A 165 -6.15 19.46 -0.29
C SER A 165 -6.47 19.99 -1.68
N ASP A 166 -5.55 20.72 -2.30
CA ASP A 166 -5.72 21.26 -3.65
C ASP A 166 -5.94 20.17 -4.71
N ILE A 167 -5.24 19.05 -4.58
CA ILE A 167 -5.46 17.90 -5.47
C ILE A 167 -6.87 17.34 -5.33
N LYS A 168 -7.37 17.21 -4.09
CA LYS A 168 -8.75 16.77 -3.84
C LYS A 168 -9.77 17.76 -4.40
N ASP A 169 -9.51 19.06 -4.26
CA ASP A 169 -10.36 20.11 -4.79
C ASP A 169 -10.36 20.14 -6.32
N TYR A 170 -9.20 19.94 -6.95
CA TYR A 170 -9.07 19.83 -8.41
C TYR A 170 -9.92 18.68 -8.97
N PHE A 171 -9.98 17.55 -8.25
CA PHE A 171 -10.80 16.40 -8.59
C PHE A 171 -12.09 16.30 -7.76
N SER A 172 -12.65 17.42 -7.29
CA SER A 172 -13.81 17.42 -6.38
C SER A 172 -15.05 16.71 -6.93
N TYR A 173 -15.16 16.60 -8.26
CA TYR A 173 -16.26 15.88 -8.93
C TYR A 173 -16.02 14.37 -9.01
N ASP A 174 -14.79 13.93 -8.87
CA ASP A 174 -14.34 12.55 -9.07
C ASP A 174 -14.05 11.88 -7.72
N ARG A 175 -13.90 10.55 -7.73
CA ARG A 175 -13.49 9.82 -6.53
C ARG A 175 -11.96 9.83 -6.44
N VAL A 176 -11.45 10.40 -5.36
CA VAL A 176 -10.01 10.45 -5.04
C VAL A 176 -9.72 9.62 -3.81
N ASP A 177 -8.82 8.65 -3.94
CA ASP A 177 -8.23 7.94 -2.80
C ASP A 177 -6.75 8.35 -2.68
N VAL A 178 -6.32 8.70 -1.46
CA VAL A 178 -4.94 9.11 -1.16
C VAL A 178 -4.38 8.29 -0.03
N LYS A 179 -3.14 7.83 -0.18
CA LYS A 179 -2.39 7.09 0.83
C LYS A 179 -0.97 7.62 0.92
N ILE A 180 -0.38 7.52 2.10
CA ILE A 180 1.07 7.72 2.25
C ILE A 180 1.77 6.66 1.40
N TYR A 181 2.76 7.10 0.62
CA TYR A 181 3.54 6.18 -0.19
C TYR A 181 4.38 5.26 0.70
N ASP A 182 4.29 3.97 0.42
CA ASP A 182 5.09 2.95 1.08
C ASP A 182 5.93 2.23 0.02
N GLN A 183 7.23 2.48 0.05
CA GLN A 183 8.19 1.94 -0.91
C GLN A 183 8.17 0.40 -0.98
N PHE A 184 7.86 -0.27 0.14
CA PHE A 184 7.89 -1.73 0.24
C PHE A 184 6.59 -2.42 -0.19
N LYS A 185 5.54 -1.65 -0.52
CA LYS A 185 4.27 -2.21 -1.01
C LYS A 185 4.20 -2.39 -2.52
N ALA A 186 5.34 -2.30 -3.22
CA ALA A 186 5.43 -2.50 -4.67
C ALA A 186 4.48 -1.60 -5.49
N VAL A 187 4.14 -0.41 -4.97
CA VAL A 187 3.16 0.49 -5.58
C VAL A 187 3.52 0.85 -7.02
N LEU A 188 4.80 1.19 -7.28
CA LEU A 188 5.26 1.56 -8.62
C LEU A 188 5.21 0.38 -9.60
N PHE A 189 5.52 -0.84 -9.15
CA PHE A 189 5.42 -2.04 -9.98
C PHE A 189 3.97 -2.41 -10.25
N TYR A 190 3.08 -2.15 -9.29
CA TYR A 190 1.64 -2.33 -9.50
C TYR A 190 1.08 -1.31 -10.50
N VAL A 191 1.43 -0.04 -10.35
CA VAL A 191 0.99 1.05 -11.22
C VAL A 191 1.51 0.87 -12.66
N ALA A 192 2.66 0.23 -12.84
CA ALA A 192 3.28 -0.02 -14.14
C ALA A 192 2.96 -1.41 -14.74
N LYS A 193 2.08 -2.19 -14.13
CA LYS A 193 1.81 -3.61 -14.47
C LYS A 193 1.26 -3.83 -15.89
N GLU A 194 0.49 -2.89 -16.42
CA GLU A 194 -0.17 -3.00 -17.74
C GLU A 194 0.78 -2.70 -18.91
N GLY A 195 2.06 -2.46 -18.61
CA GLY A 195 3.01 -1.95 -19.58
C GLY A 195 2.87 -0.45 -19.76
N LEU A 196 3.99 0.21 -19.96
CA LEU A 196 4.07 1.66 -20.10
C LEU A 196 4.24 2.00 -21.57
N VAL A 197 3.15 2.29 -22.27
CA VAL A 197 3.13 2.56 -23.71
C VAL A 197 2.53 3.93 -23.99
N ASN A 198 3.29 4.79 -24.67
CA ASN A 198 2.86 6.14 -25.13
C ASN A 198 2.21 6.97 -24.01
N GLU A 199 0.97 7.44 -24.26
CA GLU A 199 0.20 8.33 -23.39
C GLU A 199 -0.38 7.63 -22.12
N ASP A 200 -0.03 6.36 -21.90
CA ASP A 200 -0.49 5.64 -20.71
C ASP A 200 0.20 6.12 -19.43
N TRP A 201 1.30 6.83 -19.55
CA TRP A 201 2.11 7.31 -18.44
C TRP A 201 2.93 8.54 -18.77
N ASP A 202 3.34 9.25 -17.74
CA ASP A 202 4.38 10.29 -17.84
C ASP A 202 4.97 10.59 -16.45
N ILE A 203 6.12 11.27 -16.46
CA ILE A 203 6.76 11.85 -15.28
C ILE A 203 6.93 13.34 -15.49
N MET A 204 6.40 14.13 -14.56
CA MET A 204 6.40 15.58 -14.57
C MET A 204 7.16 16.13 -13.37
N GLY A 205 7.90 17.20 -13.56
CA GLY A 205 8.76 17.84 -12.57
C GLY A 205 10.25 17.60 -12.80
N ASN A 206 11.04 18.65 -12.55
CA ASN A 206 12.47 18.66 -12.88
C ASN A 206 13.35 18.02 -11.77
N ASN A 207 12.79 17.70 -10.61
CA ASN A 207 13.54 17.16 -9.49
C ASN A 207 13.60 15.63 -9.54
N LEU A 208 14.53 15.09 -10.30
CA LEU A 208 14.83 13.65 -10.38
C LEU A 208 15.93 13.22 -9.41
N LYS A 209 16.41 14.11 -8.54
CA LYS A 209 17.42 13.79 -7.52
C LYS A 209 16.72 13.26 -6.26
N LYS A 210 17.38 12.32 -5.60
CA LYS A 210 16.97 11.85 -4.28
C LYS A 210 17.35 12.92 -3.25
N ASP A 211 16.43 13.28 -2.35
CA ASP A 211 16.72 14.20 -1.25
C ASP A 211 17.82 13.58 -0.36
N GLY A 212 18.95 14.27 -0.20
CA GLY A 212 20.03 13.85 0.66
C GLY A 212 21.28 13.27 -0.01
N LEU A 213 21.31 13.14 -1.33
CA LEU A 213 22.57 12.95 -2.05
C LEU A 213 23.24 14.31 -2.20
N ASN A 214 23.92 14.77 -1.14
CA ASN A 214 24.85 15.89 -1.24
C ASN A 214 25.87 15.58 -2.32
N GLU A 215 26.04 16.50 -3.24
CA GLU A 215 27.18 16.61 -4.13
C GLU A 215 28.46 16.88 -3.28
N SER A 216 28.91 15.89 -2.53
CA SER A 216 30.25 15.89 -1.99
C SER A 216 31.06 14.89 -2.78
N ASN A 217 31.53 15.34 -3.96
CA ASN A 217 32.80 14.94 -4.56
C ASN A 217 32.90 15.48 -6.00
N SER A 218 33.19 16.75 -6.09
CA SER A 218 33.86 17.31 -7.24
C SER A 218 34.96 18.23 -6.71
N ASN A 219 36.08 17.63 -6.41
CA ASN A 219 37.39 18.26 -6.40
C ASN A 219 38.42 17.20 -6.81
#